data_9d2d73b67968a629b1b997e957602917
#
_entry.id   9d2d73b67968a629b1b997e957602917
#
_cell.length_a   1.000
_cell.length_b   1.000
_cell.length_c   1.000
_cell.angle_alpha   90.00
_cell.angle_beta   90.00
_cell.angle_gamma   90.00
#
_symmetry.space_group_name_H-M   'P 1'
#
loop_
_entity.id
_entity.type
_entity.pdbx_description
1 polymer ?
#
loop_
_entity_poly.entity_id
_entity_poly.type
_entity_poly.pdbx_seq_one_letter_code
_entity_poly.pdbx_strand_id
1 'polypeptide(L)'
;GPRGIPWHLLSLGVPEEFPAEYASGQEAVDAVNAAGGIVFEAHPYWCGFTAAELMTLKGICGIEVYNTSTRYIGKAYNMQIWDELLDAGCRCSALAVDDMHRSCDLFRGWTVICAENSEPDSLLDALRTGSFYSSQGPELYRIRCEGGIFEAAFSPCVEAILMTSKSNGFCGCVPDEAGPGSPAREVTEVHFDL
;
A
#
# COMPACT_ATOMS: atom_id res chain seq x y z
N GLY A 1 22.10 -0.11 0.90
CA GLY A 1 21.15 0.90 0.42
C GLY A 1 21.79 2.27 0.25
N PRO A 2 21.03 3.25 -0.25
CA PRO A 2 21.51 4.62 -0.43
C PRO A 2 21.89 5.24 0.92
N ARG A 3 22.88 6.13 0.91
CA ARG A 3 23.41 6.80 2.12
C ARG A 3 23.86 5.85 3.24
N GLY A 4 24.15 4.58 2.92
CA GLY A 4 24.50 3.54 3.89
C GLY A 4 23.31 3.02 4.72
N ILE A 5 22.08 3.36 4.36
CA ILE A 5 20.86 2.85 5.00
C ILE A 5 20.53 1.49 4.37
N PRO A 6 20.37 0.42 5.16
CA PRO A 6 20.00 -0.89 4.62
C PRO A 6 18.58 -0.87 4.03
N TRP A 7 18.38 -1.60 2.94
CA TRP A 7 17.05 -1.91 2.43
C TRP A 7 16.35 -2.90 3.36
N HIS A 8 15.06 -2.72 3.58
CA HIS A 8 14.21 -3.66 4.28
C HIS A 8 13.22 -4.27 3.27
N LEU A 9 13.64 -5.36 2.63
CA LEU A 9 12.87 -5.98 1.55
C LEU A 9 12.02 -7.13 2.08
N LEU A 10 10.70 -7.01 1.94
CA LEU A 10 9.76 -8.09 2.20
C LEU A 10 9.70 -8.98 0.95
N SER A 11 10.25 -10.18 1.05
CA SER A 11 10.29 -11.16 -0.03
C SER A 11 9.27 -12.28 0.21
N LEU A 12 8.35 -12.48 -0.73
CA LEU A 12 7.28 -13.46 -0.63
C LEU A 12 7.40 -14.48 -1.76
N GLY A 13 7.01 -15.74 -1.48
CA GLY A 13 7.02 -16.82 -2.46
C GLY A 13 8.40 -17.36 -2.80
N VAL A 14 9.37 -17.20 -1.90
CA VAL A 14 10.72 -17.78 -2.00
C VAL A 14 10.84 -19.04 -1.17
N PRO A 15 11.77 -19.99 -1.51
CA PRO A 15 12.03 -21.17 -0.70
C PRO A 15 12.50 -20.81 0.71
N GLU A 16 12.30 -21.72 1.69
CA GLU A 16 12.70 -21.54 3.09
C GLU A 16 14.21 -21.25 3.25
N GLU A 17 15.06 -21.89 2.44
CA GLU A 17 16.52 -21.73 2.46
C GLU A 17 17.01 -20.59 1.52
N PHE A 18 16.17 -19.60 1.24
CA PHE A 18 16.53 -18.49 0.37
C PHE A 18 17.58 -17.60 1.04
N PRO A 19 18.66 -17.16 0.32
CA PRO A 19 19.69 -16.31 0.91
C PRO A 19 19.11 -15.00 1.46
N ALA A 20 19.57 -14.59 2.64
CA ALA A 20 19.15 -13.37 3.32
C ALA A 20 20.10 -12.17 3.11
N GLU A 21 21.32 -12.43 2.62
CA GLU A 21 22.35 -11.40 2.42
C GLU A 21 22.78 -11.28 0.97
N TYR A 22 22.85 -10.04 0.49
CA TYR A 22 23.22 -9.68 -0.88
C TYR A 22 24.14 -8.46 -0.88
N ALA A 23 24.95 -8.31 -1.92
CA ALA A 23 25.86 -7.18 -2.06
C ALA A 23 25.10 -5.85 -2.29
N SER A 24 23.89 -5.91 -2.82
CA SER A 24 23.03 -4.75 -3.05
C SER A 24 21.54 -5.09 -2.94
N GLY A 25 20.69 -4.09 -2.72
CA GLY A 25 19.23 -4.28 -2.75
C GLY A 25 18.74 -4.74 -4.12
N GLN A 26 19.32 -4.26 -5.20
CA GLN A 26 18.93 -4.69 -6.56
C GLN A 26 19.25 -6.17 -6.79
N GLU A 27 20.41 -6.64 -6.34
CA GLU A 27 20.76 -8.07 -6.42
C GLU A 27 19.77 -8.95 -5.63
N ALA A 28 19.32 -8.50 -4.47
CA ALA A 28 18.28 -9.20 -3.69
C ALA A 28 16.95 -9.24 -4.45
N VAL A 29 16.50 -8.12 -5.00
CA VAL A 29 15.25 -8.04 -5.80
C VAL A 29 15.34 -8.97 -7.02
N ASP A 30 16.46 -8.93 -7.75
CA ASP A 30 16.67 -9.76 -8.94
C ASP A 30 16.65 -11.25 -8.60
N ALA A 31 17.27 -11.64 -7.49
CA ALA A 31 17.29 -13.03 -7.03
C ALA A 31 15.89 -13.52 -6.64
N VAL A 32 15.12 -12.73 -5.90
CA VAL A 32 13.73 -13.07 -5.53
C VAL A 32 12.86 -13.22 -6.77
N ASN A 33 12.92 -12.26 -7.70
CA ASN A 33 12.15 -12.31 -8.94
C ASN A 33 12.55 -13.51 -9.82
N ALA A 34 13.84 -13.83 -9.90
CA ALA A 34 14.33 -15.00 -10.63
C ALA A 34 13.83 -16.32 -10.02
N ALA A 35 13.60 -16.38 -8.72
CA ALA A 35 13.00 -17.51 -8.04
C ALA A 35 11.46 -17.59 -8.16
N GLY A 36 10.82 -16.62 -8.85
CA GLY A 36 9.36 -16.54 -8.99
C GLY A 36 8.66 -15.84 -7.83
N GLY A 37 9.39 -15.32 -6.86
CA GLY A 37 8.87 -14.53 -5.75
C GLY A 37 8.49 -13.10 -6.13
N ILE A 38 8.05 -12.33 -5.15
CA ILE A 38 7.72 -10.90 -5.26
C ILE A 38 8.37 -10.12 -4.12
N VAL A 39 8.65 -8.83 -4.35
CA VAL A 39 9.33 -7.98 -3.37
C VAL A 39 8.53 -6.69 -3.13
N PHE A 40 8.41 -6.31 -1.87
CA PHE A 40 7.94 -4.99 -1.44
C PHE A 40 9.00 -4.32 -0.56
N GLU A 41 9.11 -3.00 -0.62
CA GLU A 41 9.92 -2.25 0.35
C GLU A 41 9.11 -1.99 1.61
N ALA A 42 9.64 -2.42 2.75
CA ALA A 42 9.02 -2.24 4.04
C ALA A 42 9.23 -0.81 4.58
N HIS A 43 8.19 -0.25 5.18
CA HIS A 43 8.17 1.02 5.96
C HIS A 43 9.20 2.09 5.53
N PRO A 44 9.21 2.55 4.26
CA PRO A 44 10.28 3.40 3.72
C PRO A 44 10.49 4.72 4.48
N TYR A 45 9.43 5.30 5.08
CA TYR A 45 9.56 6.49 5.92
C TYR A 45 10.33 6.22 7.21
N TRP A 46 10.17 5.04 7.80
CA TRP A 46 10.96 4.63 8.96
C TRP A 46 12.44 4.52 8.59
N CYS A 47 12.76 3.91 7.48
CA CYS A 47 14.11 3.83 6.92
C CYS A 47 14.67 5.22 6.56
N GLY A 48 13.79 6.18 6.28
CA GLY A 48 14.16 7.53 5.85
C GLY A 48 14.52 7.61 4.37
N PHE A 49 13.96 6.73 3.54
CA PHE A 49 14.10 6.79 2.09
C PHE A 49 13.21 7.87 1.49
N THR A 50 13.68 8.44 0.39
CA THR A 50 12.92 9.31 -0.49
C THR A 50 12.33 8.49 -1.65
N ALA A 51 11.28 8.99 -2.32
CA ALA A 51 10.76 8.37 -3.53
C ALA A 51 11.83 8.20 -4.62
N ALA A 52 12.73 9.18 -4.77
CA ALA A 52 13.83 9.11 -5.73
C ALA A 52 14.81 7.95 -5.45
N GLU A 53 15.07 7.67 -4.17
CA GLU A 53 15.91 6.53 -3.78
C GLU A 53 15.19 5.20 -4.02
N LEU A 54 13.90 5.11 -3.70
CA LEU A 54 13.09 3.92 -3.98
C LEU A 54 13.03 3.60 -5.49
N MET A 55 12.94 4.63 -6.33
CA MET A 55 12.97 4.47 -7.79
C MET A 55 14.27 3.87 -8.33
N THR A 56 15.34 3.78 -7.53
CA THR A 56 16.57 3.10 -7.93
C THR A 56 16.43 1.57 -7.90
N LEU A 57 15.51 1.02 -7.11
CA LEU A 57 15.16 -0.40 -7.11
C LEU A 57 14.19 -0.70 -8.26
N LYS A 58 14.56 -1.65 -9.12
CA LYS A 58 13.73 -2.11 -10.23
C LYS A 58 13.16 -3.50 -9.92
N GLY A 59 11.87 -3.69 -10.25
CA GLY A 59 11.23 -5.00 -10.08
C GLY A 59 10.61 -5.25 -8.72
N ILE A 60 10.50 -4.25 -7.85
CA ILE A 60 9.64 -4.33 -6.67
C ILE A 60 8.16 -4.17 -7.07
N CYS A 61 7.25 -4.87 -6.40
CA CYS A 61 5.81 -4.78 -6.63
C CYS A 61 5.19 -3.54 -6.00
N GLY A 62 5.76 -3.05 -4.90
CA GLY A 62 5.22 -1.90 -4.19
C GLY A 62 5.95 -1.61 -2.89
N ILE A 63 5.29 -0.83 -2.03
CA ILE A 63 5.78 -0.43 -0.72
C ILE A 63 4.72 -0.67 0.35
N GLU A 64 5.13 -0.70 1.61
CA GLU A 64 4.19 -0.57 2.72
C GLU A 64 3.77 0.90 2.88
N VAL A 65 2.48 1.18 2.66
CA VAL A 65 1.91 2.52 2.88
C VAL A 65 1.44 2.73 4.30
N TYR A 66 1.19 1.64 5.02
CA TYR A 66 0.92 1.64 6.44
C TYR A 66 1.67 0.51 7.13
N ASN A 67 2.35 0.85 8.23
CA ASN A 67 3.05 -0.11 9.08
C ASN A 67 2.78 0.21 10.55
N THR A 68 2.15 -0.73 11.25
CA THR A 68 1.72 -0.55 12.65
C THR A 68 2.90 -0.38 13.59
N SER A 69 3.98 -1.16 13.40
CA SER A 69 5.14 -1.17 14.30
C SER A 69 5.81 0.21 14.36
N THR A 70 5.84 0.94 13.26
CA THR A 70 6.51 2.25 13.17
C THR A 70 5.69 3.42 13.73
N ARG A 71 4.43 3.17 14.16
CA ARG A 71 3.55 4.22 14.74
C ARG A 71 4.12 4.87 16.00
N TYR A 72 4.92 4.14 16.78
CA TYR A 72 5.47 4.63 18.04
C TYR A 72 6.42 5.82 17.89
N ILE A 73 6.93 6.03 16.69
CA ILE A 73 7.77 7.18 16.35
C ILE A 73 7.11 8.09 15.31
N GLY A 74 5.80 7.93 15.08
CA GLY A 74 5.03 8.77 14.16
C GLY A 74 5.26 8.48 12.68
N LYS A 75 5.81 7.31 12.29
CA LYS A 75 6.18 6.98 10.91
C LYS A 75 5.34 5.85 10.32
N ALA A 76 4.11 5.68 10.79
CA ALA A 76 3.22 4.60 10.33
C ALA A 76 2.77 4.76 8.87
N TYR A 77 2.61 5.98 8.38
CA TYR A 77 2.04 6.27 7.07
C TYR A 77 3.10 6.69 6.07
N ASN A 78 3.08 6.07 4.89
CA ASN A 78 4.00 6.30 3.77
C ASN A 78 3.24 6.78 2.52
N MET A 79 2.03 7.32 2.67
CA MET A 79 1.15 7.72 1.57
C MET A 79 1.79 8.76 0.66
N GLN A 80 2.48 9.75 1.23
CA GLN A 80 3.15 10.78 0.43
C GLN A 80 4.23 10.18 -0.49
N ILE A 81 5.04 9.26 0.04
CA ILE A 81 6.10 8.60 -0.75
C ILE A 81 5.47 7.78 -1.89
N TRP A 82 4.37 7.10 -1.60
CA TRP A 82 3.64 6.32 -2.60
C TRP A 82 3.04 7.21 -3.71
N ASP A 83 2.43 8.33 -3.35
CA ASP A 83 1.90 9.32 -4.28
C ASP A 83 2.99 9.90 -5.20
N GLU A 84 4.16 10.25 -4.64
CA GLU A 84 5.33 10.70 -5.41
C GLU A 84 5.83 9.63 -6.40
N LEU A 85 5.80 8.35 -6.02
CA LEU A 85 6.16 7.24 -6.91
C LEU A 85 5.16 7.10 -8.06
N LEU A 86 3.86 7.22 -7.78
CA LEU A 86 2.80 7.16 -8.79
C LEU A 86 2.90 8.36 -9.76
N ASP A 87 3.12 9.57 -9.25
CA ASP A 87 3.32 10.78 -10.05
C ASP A 87 4.58 10.70 -10.94
N ALA A 88 5.60 9.98 -10.49
CA ALA A 88 6.79 9.68 -11.30
C ALA A 88 6.56 8.56 -12.34
N GLY A 89 5.35 8.01 -12.43
CA GLY A 89 4.97 6.95 -13.37
C GLY A 89 5.35 5.54 -12.91
N CYS A 90 5.74 5.36 -11.65
CA CYS A 90 6.00 4.04 -11.10
C CYS A 90 4.66 3.34 -10.82
N ARG A 91 4.44 2.18 -11.43
CA ARG A 91 3.32 1.31 -11.07
C ARG A 91 3.74 0.48 -9.86
N CYS A 92 3.43 0.96 -8.68
CA CYS A 92 3.70 0.24 -7.44
C CYS A 92 2.43 0.14 -6.59
N SER A 93 2.26 -1.03 -5.99
CA SER A 93 1.12 -1.33 -5.12
C SER A 93 1.40 -0.88 -3.68
N ALA A 94 0.35 -0.81 -2.87
CA ALA A 94 0.37 -0.26 -1.52
C ALA A 94 -0.08 -1.31 -0.51
N LEU A 95 0.81 -1.83 0.33
CA LEU A 95 0.49 -2.76 1.42
C LEU A 95 0.18 -2.02 2.72
N ALA A 96 -0.77 -2.56 3.51
CA ALA A 96 -0.87 -2.28 4.93
C ALA A 96 -0.52 -3.54 5.72
N VAL A 97 0.29 -3.37 6.76
CA VAL A 97 0.81 -4.48 7.58
C VAL A 97 0.89 -4.10 9.06
N ASP A 98 0.92 -5.12 9.91
CA ASP A 98 1.19 -4.91 11.32
C ASP A 98 2.67 -4.84 11.65
N ASP A 99 3.52 -5.59 10.94
CA ASP A 99 4.94 -5.71 11.27
C ASP A 99 5.13 -5.99 12.76
N MET A 100 4.44 -7.04 13.25
CA MET A 100 4.17 -7.30 14.65
C MET A 100 5.43 -7.63 15.43
N HIS A 101 5.75 -6.78 16.41
CA HIS A 101 6.81 -6.99 17.41
C HIS A 101 6.25 -7.18 18.82
N ARG A 102 4.99 -6.78 19.05
CA ARG A 102 4.27 -6.84 20.30
C ARG A 102 2.81 -7.23 20.04
N SER A 103 2.17 -7.92 20.98
CA SER A 103 0.77 -8.34 20.84
C SER A 103 -0.20 -7.16 20.60
N CYS A 104 0.11 -5.97 21.09
CA CYS A 104 -0.70 -4.77 20.84
C CYS A 104 -0.55 -4.17 19.44
N ASP A 105 0.35 -4.70 18.62
CA ASP A 105 0.50 -4.32 17.22
C ASP A 105 -0.51 -5.05 16.31
N LEU A 106 -1.06 -6.19 16.75
CA LEU A 106 -1.94 -7.04 15.96
C LEU A 106 -3.26 -6.35 15.56
N PHE A 107 -3.70 -6.67 14.34
CA PHE A 107 -5.00 -6.28 13.76
C PHE A 107 -5.23 -4.76 13.67
N ARG A 108 -4.19 -4.00 13.35
CA ARG A 108 -4.26 -2.55 13.17
C ARG A 108 -4.12 -2.11 11.72
N GLY A 109 -3.53 -2.96 10.88
CA GLY A 109 -3.44 -2.76 9.44
C GLY A 109 -3.23 -4.09 8.74
N TRP A 110 -3.95 -4.30 7.65
CA TRP A 110 -3.89 -5.53 6.88
C TRP A 110 -4.15 -5.29 5.39
N THR A 111 -3.77 -6.27 4.60
CA THR A 111 -4.04 -6.31 3.17
C THR A 111 -5.12 -7.34 2.88
N VAL A 112 -6.17 -6.94 2.18
CA VAL A 112 -7.26 -7.82 1.74
C VAL A 112 -7.01 -8.21 0.29
N ILE A 113 -6.75 -9.49 0.06
CA ILE A 113 -6.36 -10.03 -1.24
C ILE A 113 -7.59 -10.58 -1.98
N CYS A 114 -7.76 -10.17 -3.23
CA CYS A 114 -8.78 -10.68 -4.13
C CYS A 114 -8.14 -11.76 -5.05
N ALA A 115 -8.18 -13.01 -4.62
CA ALA A 115 -7.62 -14.15 -5.33
C ALA A 115 -8.71 -15.17 -5.67
N GLU A 116 -8.46 -16.06 -6.64
CA GLU A 116 -9.42 -17.11 -7.02
C GLU A 116 -9.63 -18.15 -5.91
N ASN A 117 -8.58 -18.40 -5.13
CA ASN A 117 -8.57 -19.34 -4.00
C ASN A 117 -7.47 -18.97 -3.01
N SER A 118 -7.35 -19.71 -1.91
CA SER A 118 -6.34 -19.48 -0.85
C SER A 118 -5.01 -20.22 -1.07
N GLU A 119 -4.77 -20.79 -2.24
CA GLU A 119 -3.50 -21.43 -2.56
C GLU A 119 -2.38 -20.38 -2.69
N PRO A 120 -1.14 -20.68 -2.26
CA PRO A 120 -0.05 -19.73 -2.27
C PRO A 120 0.19 -19.05 -3.61
N ASP A 121 0.17 -19.78 -4.71
CA ASP A 121 0.39 -19.25 -6.05
C ASP A 121 -0.70 -18.24 -6.44
N SER A 122 -1.97 -18.55 -6.12
CA SER A 122 -3.10 -17.64 -6.39
C SER A 122 -2.99 -16.34 -5.59
N LEU A 123 -2.55 -16.42 -4.33
CA LEU A 123 -2.32 -15.25 -3.48
C LEU A 123 -1.14 -14.41 -3.99
N LEU A 124 -0.03 -15.04 -4.38
CA LEU A 124 1.13 -14.35 -4.94
C LEU A 124 0.81 -13.65 -6.26
N ASP A 125 0.01 -14.28 -7.13
CA ASP A 125 -0.41 -13.68 -8.40
C ASP A 125 -1.33 -12.47 -8.16
N ALA A 126 -2.24 -12.54 -7.20
CA ALA A 126 -3.07 -11.41 -6.82
C ALA A 126 -2.23 -10.25 -6.28
N LEU A 127 -1.23 -10.52 -5.43
CA LEU A 127 -0.29 -9.50 -4.93
C LEU A 127 0.57 -8.91 -6.07
N ARG A 128 1.06 -9.74 -6.98
CA ARG A 128 1.87 -9.32 -8.14
C ARG A 128 1.10 -8.41 -9.08
N THR A 129 -0.17 -8.68 -9.29
CA THR A 129 -1.04 -7.91 -10.20
C THR A 129 -1.73 -6.72 -9.54
N GLY A 130 -1.60 -6.55 -8.22
CA GLY A 130 -2.28 -5.48 -7.47
C GLY A 130 -3.76 -5.75 -7.21
N SER A 131 -4.21 -7.01 -7.28
CA SER A 131 -5.58 -7.42 -6.98
C SER A 131 -5.82 -7.52 -5.48
N PHE A 132 -5.67 -6.40 -4.78
CA PHE A 132 -5.85 -6.28 -3.33
C PHE A 132 -6.07 -4.83 -2.92
N TYR A 133 -6.49 -4.62 -1.70
CA TYR A 133 -6.51 -3.29 -1.07
C TYR A 133 -5.98 -3.34 0.35
N SER A 134 -5.49 -2.21 0.84
CA SER A 134 -4.98 -2.03 2.20
C SER A 134 -6.06 -1.44 3.09
N SER A 135 -6.19 -1.93 4.32
CA SER A 135 -7.22 -1.49 5.26
C SER A 135 -6.71 -1.39 6.70
N GLN A 136 -7.35 -0.49 7.45
CA GLN A 136 -7.31 -0.37 8.89
C GLN A 136 -8.73 -0.47 9.51
N GLY A 137 -9.69 -1.04 8.76
CA GLY A 137 -11.06 -1.21 9.19
C GLY A 137 -12.07 -1.20 8.05
N PRO A 138 -12.11 -0.15 7.21
CA PRO A 138 -13.05 -0.09 6.10
C PRO A 138 -12.91 -1.26 5.11
N GLU A 139 -14.04 -1.74 4.62
CA GLU A 139 -14.13 -2.77 3.58
C GLU A 139 -14.49 -2.14 2.24
N LEU A 140 -13.79 -2.54 1.17
CA LEU A 140 -14.09 -2.16 -0.20
C LEU A 140 -14.87 -3.28 -0.89
N TYR A 141 -16.09 -2.98 -1.35
CA TYR A 141 -16.97 -3.96 -1.98
C TYR A 141 -16.87 -3.96 -3.51
N ARG A 142 -16.67 -2.77 -4.08
CA ARG A 142 -16.57 -2.59 -5.53
C ARG A 142 -15.75 -1.35 -5.85
N ILE A 143 -14.96 -1.45 -6.90
CA ILE A 143 -14.30 -0.31 -7.56
C ILE A 143 -14.43 -0.46 -9.06
N ARG A 144 -14.68 0.65 -9.75
CA ARG A 144 -14.74 0.74 -11.21
C ARG A 144 -14.17 2.07 -11.67
N CYS A 145 -13.36 2.03 -12.70
CA CYS A 145 -12.87 3.23 -13.38
C CYS A 145 -12.96 2.99 -14.88
N GLU A 146 -13.94 3.59 -15.54
CA GLU A 146 -14.20 3.38 -16.96
C GLU A 146 -14.88 4.60 -17.57
N GLY A 147 -14.46 4.97 -18.79
CA GLY A 147 -15.11 6.04 -19.57
C GLY A 147 -15.03 7.42 -18.92
N GLY A 148 -14.01 7.69 -18.09
CA GLY A 148 -13.88 8.94 -17.34
C GLY A 148 -14.74 8.99 -16.07
N ILE A 149 -15.29 7.86 -15.64
CA ILE A 149 -16.10 7.76 -14.42
C ILE A 149 -15.35 6.86 -13.42
N PHE A 150 -15.28 7.30 -12.18
CA PHE A 150 -14.82 6.50 -11.04
C PHE A 150 -15.98 6.22 -10.09
N GLU A 151 -16.19 4.95 -9.76
CA GLU A 151 -17.20 4.51 -8.81
C GLU A 151 -16.56 3.58 -7.78
N ALA A 152 -16.93 3.74 -6.52
CA ALA A 152 -16.58 2.80 -5.47
C ALA A 152 -17.73 2.61 -4.49
N ALA A 153 -17.88 1.38 -3.96
CA ALA A 153 -18.79 1.04 -2.88
C ALA A 153 -18.01 0.36 -1.75
N PHE A 154 -18.29 0.76 -0.52
CA PHE A 154 -17.50 0.38 0.66
C PHE A 154 -18.36 0.37 1.94
N SER A 155 -17.81 -0.14 3.04
CA SER A 155 -18.45 -0.06 4.35
C SER A 155 -18.63 1.41 4.79
N PRO A 156 -19.62 1.72 5.64
CA PRO A 156 -19.89 3.09 6.05
C PRO A 156 -18.64 3.83 6.56
N CYS A 157 -18.38 5.00 6.01
CA CYS A 157 -17.32 5.89 6.46
C CYS A 157 -17.80 7.36 6.39
N VAL A 158 -17.07 8.25 7.05
CA VAL A 158 -17.43 9.68 7.08
C VAL A 158 -16.80 10.47 5.94
N GLU A 159 -15.79 9.91 5.29
CA GLU A 159 -15.05 10.56 4.24
C GLU A 159 -14.51 9.54 3.22
N ALA A 160 -14.67 9.83 1.94
CA ALA A 160 -14.13 9.07 0.84
C ALA A 160 -13.43 10.03 -0.14
N ILE A 161 -12.13 9.86 -0.31
CA ILE A 161 -11.29 10.72 -1.13
C ILE A 161 -10.68 9.92 -2.27
N LEU A 162 -10.87 10.39 -3.51
CA LEU A 162 -10.10 9.95 -4.66
C LEU A 162 -8.95 10.93 -4.88
N MET A 163 -7.75 10.52 -4.53
CA MET A 163 -6.53 11.26 -4.85
C MET A 163 -6.13 10.97 -6.31
N THR A 164 -5.82 12.01 -7.05
CA THR A 164 -5.27 11.90 -8.40
C THR A 164 -3.94 12.65 -8.47
N SER A 165 -3.33 12.76 -9.66
CA SER A 165 -1.99 13.31 -9.76
C SER A 165 -1.88 14.76 -9.27
N LYS A 166 -0.80 15.08 -8.59
CA LYS A 166 -0.45 16.43 -8.10
C LYS A 166 -1.48 16.97 -7.10
N SER A 167 -2.03 18.16 -7.35
CA SER A 167 -2.98 18.84 -6.47
C SER A 167 -4.46 18.56 -6.80
N ASN A 168 -4.73 17.55 -7.60
CA ASN A 168 -6.09 17.19 -7.99
C ASN A 168 -6.64 16.05 -7.14
N GLY A 169 -7.97 16.03 -6.99
CA GLY A 169 -8.67 14.98 -6.27
C GLY A 169 -10.15 15.30 -6.13
N PHE A 170 -10.88 14.33 -5.62
CA PHE A 170 -12.33 14.42 -5.42
C PHE A 170 -12.66 13.96 -3.99
N CYS A 171 -13.63 14.59 -3.35
CA CYS A 171 -14.12 14.23 -2.04
C CYS A 171 -15.59 13.81 -2.09
N GLY A 172 -15.90 12.65 -1.61
CA GLY A 172 -17.25 12.06 -1.61
C GLY A 172 -18.05 12.32 -0.34
N CYS A 173 -17.51 13.10 0.60
CA CYS A 173 -18.29 13.56 1.75
C CYS A 173 -18.09 15.05 1.96
N VAL A 174 -19.09 15.69 2.52
CA VAL A 174 -19.08 17.13 2.80
C VAL A 174 -19.10 17.33 4.30
N PRO A 175 -17.92 17.50 4.94
CA PRO A 175 -17.87 17.87 6.34
C PRO A 175 -18.52 19.23 6.62
N ASP A 176 -18.59 20.10 5.61
CA ASP A 176 -18.92 21.53 5.75
C ASP A 176 -20.42 21.82 5.93
N GLU A 177 -21.31 20.89 5.61
CA GLU A 177 -22.76 21.06 5.84
C GLU A 177 -23.18 20.71 7.27
N ALA A 178 -22.36 19.95 7.97
CA ALA A 178 -22.55 19.60 9.37
C ALA A 178 -21.77 20.59 10.24
N GLY A 179 -22.42 21.63 10.73
CA GLY A 179 -21.79 22.55 11.68
C GLY A 179 -21.17 21.83 12.88
N PRO A 180 -20.31 22.51 13.67
CA PRO A 180 -19.66 21.89 14.83
C PRO A 180 -20.65 21.19 15.75
N GLY A 181 -20.45 19.90 16.00
CA GLY A 181 -21.30 19.07 16.87
C GLY A 181 -22.44 18.34 16.16
N SER A 182 -22.59 18.47 14.84
CA SER A 182 -23.49 17.60 14.07
C SER A 182 -22.87 16.22 13.89
N PRO A 183 -23.66 15.11 13.89
CA PRO A 183 -23.15 13.80 13.55
C PRO A 183 -22.67 13.81 12.10
N ALA A 184 -21.47 13.28 11.87
CA ALA A 184 -20.94 13.11 10.51
C ALA A 184 -21.89 12.24 9.68
N ARG A 185 -22.20 12.67 8.44
CA ARG A 185 -22.99 11.88 7.52
C ARG A 185 -22.12 10.74 6.98
N GLU A 186 -22.55 9.51 7.18
CA GLU A 186 -21.90 8.35 6.61
C GLU A 186 -22.18 8.24 5.11
N VAL A 187 -21.17 7.87 4.35
CA VAL A 187 -21.23 7.51 2.93
C VAL A 187 -20.82 6.05 2.75
N THR A 188 -21.43 5.39 1.78
CA THR A 188 -21.18 3.97 1.45
C THR A 188 -20.79 3.76 -0.01
N GLU A 189 -20.92 4.84 -0.81
CA GLU A 189 -20.54 4.81 -2.21
C GLU A 189 -20.15 6.21 -2.69
N VAL A 190 -19.35 6.27 -3.74
CA VAL A 190 -18.98 7.50 -4.45
C VAL A 190 -19.05 7.30 -5.95
N HIS A 191 -19.34 8.42 -6.64
CA HIS A 191 -19.32 8.54 -8.09
C HIS A 191 -18.65 9.88 -8.45
N PHE A 192 -17.58 9.83 -9.24
CA PHE A 192 -16.85 11.00 -9.69
C PHE A 192 -16.68 10.99 -11.21
N ASP A 193 -16.92 12.13 -11.84
CA ASP A 193 -16.55 12.40 -13.23
C ASP A 193 -15.09 12.90 -13.23
N LEU A 194 -14.17 12.17 -13.92
CA LEU A 194 -12.72 12.42 -13.93
C LEU A 194 -12.28 13.44 -14.99
#